data_616250f3319e60176d927d19e68d29ce
#
_entry.id   616250f3319e60176d927d19e68d29ce
#
_cell.length_a   1.000
_cell.length_b   1.000
_cell.length_c   1.000
_cell.angle_alpha   90.00
_cell.angle_beta   90.00
_cell.angle_gamma   90.00
#
_symmetry.space_group_name_H-M   'P 1'
#
loop_
_entity.id
_entity.type
_entity.pdbx_description
1 polymer ?
#
loop_
_entity_poly.entity_id
_entity_poly.type
_entity_poly.pdbx_seq_one_letter_code
_entity_poly.pdbx_strand_id
1 'polypeptide(L)'
;VSFKHRIILLSLVSLFSIFTLSYFLLTEAQHSLKNAESLEKSVILSTKISELVHELQKERGRTAGFLGSGGKTFKKELQEQRKLTDLKIKELEKYLNKEYVSSLSGEAQKLFLSVILNGLDNLSQVRVKVDSLQISLEDAINFYTKLNSDLIDSVALLAKNSKNAEIANELLAYTNFMYAKDKAGLERAVLSVAFANKMFPDSKLFTKFVDLLAQQKAFIKSFSLAAPERVIDFYKKTVVSSGPSEQVLNYERLALTSPFTEGALNVDPNQWFRIITQKIDLMHKVELFIAKDLIGKIKEVKLEAKSRFNGVLVVSVVAIAVILIVSIASLRVRGE
;
A
#
# COMPACT_ATOMS: atom_id res chain seq x y z
N VAL A 1 61.59 15.72 24.47
CA VAL A 1 60.18 16.05 24.74
C VAL A 1 59.84 15.64 26.15
N SER A 2 59.48 16.60 27.03
CA SER A 2 59.09 16.34 28.42
C SER A 2 57.97 15.27 28.50
N PHE A 3 57.99 14.45 29.53
CA PHE A 3 56.98 13.42 29.77
C PHE A 3 55.53 13.99 29.77
N LYS A 4 55.36 15.20 30.32
CA LYS A 4 54.09 15.95 30.23
C LYS A 4 53.62 16.18 28.79
N HIS A 5 54.50 16.55 27.90
CA HIS A 5 54.13 16.75 26.49
C HIS A 5 53.71 15.44 25.79
N ARG A 6 54.32 14.30 26.17
CA ARG A 6 53.91 12.98 25.63
C ARG A 6 52.52 12.58 26.11
N ILE A 7 52.18 12.81 27.39
CA ILE A 7 50.84 12.54 27.93
C ILE A 7 49.81 13.44 27.25
N ILE A 8 50.09 14.74 27.13
CA ILE A 8 49.18 15.68 26.45
C ILE A 8 48.95 15.26 24.99
N LEU A 9 50.02 14.90 24.28
CA LEU A 9 49.91 14.46 22.88
C LEU A 9 49.08 13.18 22.77
N LEU A 10 49.32 12.16 23.61
CA LEU A 10 48.54 10.92 23.64
C LEU A 10 47.05 11.18 23.94
N SER A 11 46.80 12.05 24.93
CA SER A 11 45.40 12.44 25.26
C SER A 11 44.70 13.15 24.12
N LEU A 12 45.39 14.06 23.44
CA LEU A 12 44.84 14.76 22.27
C LEU A 12 44.55 13.82 21.11
N VAL A 13 45.46 12.88 20.80
CA VAL A 13 45.26 11.88 19.77
C VAL A 13 44.05 10.97 20.10
N SER A 14 43.96 10.52 21.38
CA SER A 14 42.86 9.68 21.85
C SER A 14 41.52 10.42 21.77
N LEU A 15 41.46 11.68 22.22
CA LEU A 15 40.29 12.53 22.13
C LEU A 15 39.86 12.75 20.68
N PHE A 16 40.80 13.07 19.80
CA PHE A 16 40.52 13.26 18.36
C PHE A 16 39.98 11.98 17.75
N SER A 17 40.61 10.83 18.04
CA SER A 17 40.15 9.54 17.49
C SER A 17 38.75 9.17 17.98
N ILE A 18 38.44 9.34 19.26
CA ILE A 18 37.11 9.06 19.81
C ILE A 18 36.09 10.06 19.30
N PHE A 19 36.44 11.34 19.20
CA PHE A 19 35.54 12.34 18.65
C PHE A 19 35.17 12.02 17.20
N THR A 20 36.17 11.66 16.39
CA THR A 20 35.96 11.29 14.98
C THR A 20 35.09 10.03 14.86
N LEU A 21 35.38 8.99 15.66
CA LEU A 21 34.58 7.77 15.66
C LEU A 21 33.13 8.02 16.12
N SER A 22 32.98 8.78 17.23
CA SER A 22 31.68 9.15 17.76
C SER A 22 30.85 9.95 16.75
N TYR A 23 31.51 10.92 16.08
CA TYR A 23 30.85 11.70 15.03
C TYR A 23 30.32 10.80 13.89
N PHE A 24 31.15 9.85 13.44
CA PHE A 24 30.77 8.92 12.38
C PHE A 24 29.62 8.01 12.82
N LEU A 25 29.69 7.41 14.00
CA LEU A 25 28.65 6.53 14.54
C LEU A 25 27.33 7.28 14.80
N LEU A 26 27.40 8.51 15.32
CA LEU A 26 26.22 9.34 15.55
C LEU A 26 25.55 9.76 14.23
N THR A 27 26.32 10.13 13.22
CA THR A 27 25.77 10.49 11.91
C THR A 27 25.11 9.28 11.23
N GLU A 28 25.72 8.10 11.33
CA GLU A 28 25.12 6.84 10.83
C GLU A 28 23.82 6.50 11.56
N ALA A 29 23.84 6.55 12.89
CA ALA A 29 22.65 6.25 13.70
C ALA A 29 21.52 7.27 13.47
N GLN A 30 21.85 8.56 13.33
CA GLN A 30 20.88 9.61 12.97
C GLN A 30 20.28 9.38 11.59
N HIS A 31 21.11 8.98 10.61
CA HIS A 31 20.64 8.67 9.27
C HIS A 31 19.71 7.45 9.27
N SER A 32 20.04 6.41 10.05
CA SER A 32 19.18 5.23 10.24
C SER A 32 17.82 5.60 10.84
N LEU A 33 17.81 6.46 11.88
CA LEU A 33 16.57 6.94 12.50
C LEU A 33 15.70 7.74 11.51
N LYS A 34 16.30 8.68 10.78
CA LYS A 34 15.57 9.45 9.73
C LYS A 34 15.01 8.56 8.63
N ASN A 35 15.75 7.52 8.23
CA ASN A 35 15.24 6.55 7.25
C ASN A 35 14.03 5.77 7.81
N ALA A 36 14.08 5.33 9.08
CA ALA A 36 12.95 4.65 9.73
C ALA A 36 11.70 5.55 9.83
N GLU A 37 11.89 6.84 10.17
CA GLU A 37 10.79 7.82 10.21
C GLU A 37 10.18 8.07 8.81
N SER A 38 11.01 8.18 7.78
CA SER A 38 10.54 8.31 6.39
C SER A 38 9.76 7.06 5.95
N LEU A 39 10.24 5.89 6.32
CA LEU A 39 9.62 4.62 6.01
C LEU A 39 8.27 4.45 6.73
N GLU A 40 8.17 4.87 8.00
CA GLU A 40 6.89 4.92 8.73
C GLU A 40 5.85 5.77 7.99
N LYS A 41 6.26 6.95 7.53
CA LYS A 41 5.39 7.83 6.74
C LYS A 41 4.92 7.16 5.46
N SER A 42 5.80 6.45 4.75
CA SER A 42 5.47 5.72 3.53
C SER A 42 4.49 4.57 3.77
N VAL A 43 4.67 3.80 4.85
CA VAL A 43 3.75 2.72 5.23
C VAL A 43 2.37 3.27 5.59
N ILE A 44 2.29 4.33 6.41
CA ILE A 44 1.01 4.97 6.75
C ILE A 44 0.32 5.50 5.50
N LEU A 45 1.06 6.13 4.58
CA LEU A 45 0.51 6.61 3.32
C LEU A 45 -0.07 5.47 2.49
N SER A 46 0.66 4.36 2.36
CA SER A 46 0.21 3.17 1.62
C SER A 46 -1.11 2.62 2.17
N THR A 47 -1.29 2.62 3.50
CA THR A 47 -2.55 2.16 4.10
C THR A 47 -3.71 3.12 3.81
N LYS A 48 -3.47 4.44 3.83
CA LYS A 48 -4.50 5.43 3.47
C LYS A 48 -4.91 5.36 2.00
N ILE A 49 -3.94 5.13 1.13
CA ILE A 49 -4.20 4.89 -0.31
C ILE A 49 -5.06 3.63 -0.49
N SER A 50 -4.72 2.53 0.18
CA SER A 50 -5.49 1.28 0.10
C SER A 50 -6.94 1.47 0.57
N GLU A 51 -7.17 2.20 1.66
CA GLU A 51 -8.52 2.52 2.13
C GLU A 51 -9.31 3.34 1.10
N LEU A 52 -8.68 4.34 0.48
CA LEU A 52 -9.30 5.13 -0.59
C LEU A 52 -9.60 4.27 -1.82
N VAL A 53 -8.65 3.44 -2.26
CA VAL A 53 -8.85 2.50 -3.39
C VAL A 53 -10.02 1.57 -3.12
N HIS A 54 -10.17 1.06 -1.89
CA HIS A 54 -11.31 0.22 -1.53
C HIS A 54 -12.66 0.95 -1.73
N GLU A 55 -12.77 2.19 -1.26
CA GLU A 55 -14.01 2.97 -1.43
C GLU A 55 -14.25 3.36 -2.89
N LEU A 56 -13.20 3.70 -3.66
CA LEU A 56 -13.31 3.94 -5.10
C LEU A 56 -13.74 2.68 -5.89
N GLN A 57 -13.26 1.50 -5.53
CA GLN A 57 -13.69 0.23 -6.11
C GLN A 57 -15.18 -0.05 -5.86
N LYS A 58 -15.69 0.27 -4.67
CA LYS A 58 -17.12 0.18 -4.35
C LYS A 58 -17.93 1.22 -5.11
N GLU A 59 -17.43 2.46 -5.21
CA GLU A 59 -18.06 3.53 -5.98
C GLU A 59 -18.12 3.16 -7.47
N ARG A 60 -17.05 2.64 -8.06
CA ARG A 60 -17.04 2.09 -9.43
C ARG A 60 -18.13 1.05 -9.61
N GLY A 61 -18.26 0.11 -8.69
CA GLY A 61 -19.30 -0.93 -8.77
C GLY A 61 -20.71 -0.38 -8.72
N ARG A 62 -20.99 0.61 -7.86
CA ARG A 62 -22.30 1.26 -7.76
C ARG A 62 -22.60 2.17 -8.95
N THR A 63 -21.57 2.87 -9.45
CA THR A 63 -21.67 3.65 -10.69
C THR A 63 -22.04 2.76 -11.88
N ALA A 64 -21.42 1.57 -11.97
CA ALA A 64 -21.75 0.59 -13.00
C ALA A 64 -23.21 0.14 -12.92
N GLY A 65 -23.72 -0.16 -11.73
CA GLY A 65 -25.12 -0.52 -11.51
C GLY A 65 -26.09 0.62 -11.86
N PHE A 66 -25.75 1.85 -11.46
CA PHE A 66 -26.57 3.03 -11.76
C PHE A 66 -26.66 3.31 -13.27
N LEU A 67 -25.52 3.38 -13.97
CA LEU A 67 -25.49 3.62 -15.42
C LEU A 67 -26.08 2.45 -16.20
N GLY A 68 -25.79 1.20 -15.82
CA GLY A 68 -26.32 0.01 -16.46
C GLY A 68 -27.85 -0.11 -16.36
N SER A 69 -28.45 0.48 -15.32
CA SER A 69 -29.92 0.54 -15.17
C SER A 69 -30.56 1.79 -15.81
N GLY A 70 -29.79 2.64 -16.49
CA GLY A 70 -30.27 3.91 -17.00
C GLY A 70 -30.73 4.86 -15.89
N GLY A 71 -30.06 4.83 -14.74
CA GLY A 71 -30.37 5.70 -13.60
C GLY A 71 -31.50 5.21 -12.69
N LYS A 72 -32.09 4.03 -12.95
CA LYS A 72 -33.28 3.53 -12.24
C LYS A 72 -32.96 2.90 -10.88
N THR A 73 -31.78 2.30 -10.73
CA THR A 73 -31.32 1.61 -9.50
C THR A 73 -30.00 2.18 -8.99
N PHE A 74 -29.64 1.86 -7.75
CA PHE A 74 -28.39 2.23 -7.10
C PHE A 74 -28.17 3.73 -6.83
N LYS A 75 -29.14 4.63 -7.08
CA LYS A 75 -28.96 6.07 -6.92
C LYS A 75 -28.62 6.44 -5.46
N LYS A 76 -29.39 5.91 -4.50
CA LYS A 76 -29.18 6.17 -3.08
C LYS A 76 -27.86 5.56 -2.58
N GLU A 77 -27.61 4.31 -2.91
CA GLU A 77 -26.39 3.57 -2.53
C GLU A 77 -25.13 4.22 -3.11
N LEU A 78 -25.20 4.78 -4.33
CA LEU A 78 -24.11 5.51 -4.96
C LEU A 78 -23.83 6.82 -4.22
N GLN A 79 -24.86 7.57 -3.84
CA GLN A 79 -24.69 8.81 -3.07
C GLN A 79 -24.09 8.55 -1.68
N GLU A 80 -24.54 7.50 -1.00
CA GLU A 80 -23.96 7.10 0.29
C GLU A 80 -22.49 6.67 0.15
N GLN A 81 -22.18 5.92 -0.91
CA GLN A 81 -20.80 5.51 -1.20
C GLN A 81 -19.88 6.69 -1.46
N ARG A 82 -20.32 7.68 -2.22
CA ARG A 82 -19.52 8.88 -2.50
C ARG A 82 -19.12 9.62 -1.22
N LYS A 83 -20.00 9.66 -0.22
CA LYS A 83 -19.68 10.25 1.10
C LYS A 83 -18.51 9.50 1.78
N LEU A 84 -18.49 8.16 1.67
CA LEU A 84 -17.41 7.35 2.22
C LEU A 84 -16.10 7.57 1.45
N THR A 85 -16.18 7.62 0.13
CA THR A 85 -15.02 7.95 -0.73
C THR A 85 -14.48 9.35 -0.39
N ASP A 86 -15.35 10.35 -0.27
CA ASP A 86 -14.95 11.73 0.06
C ASP A 86 -14.30 11.84 1.45
N LEU A 87 -14.76 11.03 2.41
CA LEU A 87 -14.12 10.94 3.72
C LEU A 87 -12.67 10.44 3.59
N LYS A 88 -12.45 9.38 2.78
CA LYS A 88 -11.11 8.83 2.57
C LYS A 88 -10.20 9.75 1.76
N ILE A 89 -10.75 10.50 0.81
CA ILE A 89 -10.00 11.57 0.11
C ILE A 89 -9.52 12.61 1.13
N LYS A 90 -10.40 13.15 1.97
CA LYS A 90 -10.04 14.13 3.00
C LYS A 90 -9.00 13.61 3.99
N GLU A 91 -9.10 12.33 4.41
CA GLU A 91 -8.11 11.70 5.27
C GLU A 91 -6.74 11.63 4.60
N LEU A 92 -6.70 11.30 3.31
CA LEU A 92 -5.48 11.26 2.52
C LEU A 92 -4.89 12.66 2.34
N GLU A 93 -5.68 13.66 1.92
CA GLU A 93 -5.27 15.06 1.73
C GLU A 93 -4.70 15.66 3.02
N LYS A 94 -5.36 15.40 4.16
CA LYS A 94 -4.87 15.85 5.48
C LYS A 94 -3.50 15.27 5.82
N TYR A 95 -3.24 14.03 5.41
CA TYR A 95 -1.94 13.37 5.62
C TYR A 95 -0.87 13.93 4.67
N LEU A 96 -1.24 14.33 3.48
CA LEU A 96 -0.38 14.86 2.43
C LEU A 96 -0.20 16.37 2.58
N ASN A 97 0.45 16.80 3.66
CA ASN A 97 0.88 18.19 3.76
C ASN A 97 2.06 18.50 2.81
N LYS A 98 2.30 19.80 2.56
CA LYS A 98 3.40 20.25 1.68
C LYS A 98 4.77 19.68 2.07
N GLU A 99 5.04 19.56 3.36
CA GLU A 99 6.30 19.04 3.89
C GLU A 99 6.50 17.56 3.54
N TYR A 100 5.44 16.75 3.64
CA TYR A 100 5.52 15.35 3.27
C TYR A 100 5.71 15.18 1.76
N VAL A 101 4.92 15.86 0.94
CA VAL A 101 5.02 15.79 -0.53
C VAL A 101 6.40 16.22 -1.02
N SER A 102 6.99 17.27 -0.43
CA SER A 102 8.36 17.69 -0.76
C SER A 102 9.46 16.71 -0.33
N SER A 103 9.18 15.83 0.61
CA SER A 103 10.11 14.78 1.07
C SER A 103 10.12 13.53 0.20
N LEU A 104 9.14 13.37 -0.70
CA LEU A 104 9.09 12.25 -1.64
C LEU A 104 10.18 12.37 -2.71
N SER A 105 10.65 11.22 -3.21
CA SER A 105 11.57 11.21 -4.37
C SER A 105 10.88 11.80 -5.62
N GLY A 106 11.68 12.36 -6.54
CA GLY A 106 11.16 13.11 -7.69
C GLY A 106 10.14 12.35 -8.55
N GLU A 107 10.29 11.03 -8.75
CA GLU A 107 9.31 10.20 -9.48
C GLU A 107 8.04 9.96 -8.67
N ALA A 108 8.17 9.56 -7.40
CA ALA A 108 7.03 9.36 -6.51
C ALA A 108 6.25 10.67 -6.30
N GLN A 109 6.95 11.80 -6.18
CA GLN A 109 6.33 13.12 -6.06
C GLN A 109 5.52 13.49 -7.32
N LYS A 110 6.08 13.27 -8.52
CA LYS A 110 5.41 13.56 -9.79
C LYS A 110 4.16 12.70 -9.97
N LEU A 111 4.25 11.39 -9.75
CA LEU A 111 3.09 10.51 -9.86
C LEU A 111 2.02 10.89 -8.82
N PHE A 112 2.44 11.12 -7.59
CA PHE A 112 1.53 11.48 -6.50
C PHE A 112 0.76 12.78 -6.79
N LEU A 113 1.47 13.81 -7.25
CA LEU A 113 0.87 15.08 -7.65
C LEU A 113 -0.07 14.90 -8.85
N SER A 114 0.32 14.08 -9.85
CA SER A 114 -0.54 13.82 -11.01
C SER A 114 -1.81 13.05 -10.65
N VAL A 115 -1.74 12.07 -9.74
CA VAL A 115 -2.90 11.31 -9.27
C VAL A 115 -3.84 12.17 -8.43
N ILE A 116 -3.29 12.96 -7.50
CA ILE A 116 -4.11 13.81 -6.61
C ILE A 116 -4.66 15.00 -7.36
N LEU A 117 -3.82 15.75 -8.10
CA LEU A 117 -4.26 16.98 -8.76
C LEU A 117 -5.12 16.71 -10.01
N ASN A 118 -4.84 15.63 -10.76
CA ASN A 118 -5.57 15.37 -12.00
C ASN A 118 -6.63 14.26 -11.83
N GLY A 119 -6.36 13.24 -11.03
CA GLY A 119 -7.25 12.09 -10.86
C GLY A 119 -8.42 12.40 -9.93
N LEU A 120 -8.15 12.94 -8.75
CA LEU A 120 -9.18 13.24 -7.76
C LEU A 120 -9.97 14.50 -8.13
N ASP A 121 -9.34 15.52 -8.71
CA ASP A 121 -10.04 16.71 -9.21
C ASP A 121 -11.03 16.36 -10.34
N ASN A 122 -10.67 15.44 -11.24
CA ASN A 122 -11.55 14.97 -12.31
C ASN A 122 -12.70 14.07 -11.81
N LEU A 123 -12.58 13.48 -10.62
CA LEU A 123 -13.63 12.62 -10.04
C LEU A 123 -14.96 13.36 -9.89
N SER A 124 -14.93 14.62 -9.46
CA SER A 124 -16.12 15.45 -9.32
C SER A 124 -16.84 15.66 -10.64
N GLN A 125 -16.10 15.92 -11.72
CA GLN A 125 -16.65 16.11 -13.06
C GLN A 125 -17.24 14.81 -13.62
N VAL A 126 -16.58 13.68 -13.40
CA VAL A 126 -17.08 12.35 -13.79
C VAL A 126 -18.37 12.03 -13.05
N ARG A 127 -18.46 12.32 -11.75
CA ARG A 127 -19.69 12.14 -10.96
C ARG A 127 -20.88 12.96 -11.52
N VAL A 128 -20.64 14.20 -11.93
CA VAL A 128 -21.67 15.04 -12.57
C VAL A 128 -22.17 14.41 -13.87
N LYS A 129 -21.25 13.93 -14.72
CA LYS A 129 -21.61 13.25 -15.96
C LYS A 129 -22.36 11.94 -15.73
N VAL A 130 -22.01 11.19 -14.66
CA VAL A 130 -22.74 9.99 -14.22
C VAL A 130 -24.16 10.35 -13.79
N ASP A 131 -24.34 11.37 -12.96
CA ASP A 131 -25.66 11.76 -12.44
C ASP A 131 -26.60 12.26 -13.54
N SER A 132 -26.05 12.92 -14.55
CA SER A 132 -26.79 13.38 -15.75
C SER A 132 -26.90 12.34 -16.86
N LEU A 133 -26.36 11.12 -16.67
CA LEU A 133 -26.29 10.05 -17.69
C LEU A 133 -25.57 10.48 -18.98
N GLN A 134 -24.62 11.43 -18.88
CA GLN A 134 -23.85 11.99 -20.00
C GLN A 134 -22.47 11.33 -20.17
N ILE A 135 -22.25 10.18 -19.60
CA ILE A 135 -21.06 9.36 -19.76
C ILE A 135 -21.46 7.92 -20.04
N SER A 136 -20.70 7.25 -20.91
CA SER A 136 -20.93 5.83 -21.14
C SER A 136 -20.53 4.98 -19.92
N LEU A 137 -21.15 3.81 -19.78
CA LEU A 137 -20.76 2.84 -18.73
C LEU A 137 -19.27 2.48 -18.84
N GLU A 138 -18.79 2.26 -20.07
CA GLU A 138 -17.40 1.89 -20.34
C GLU A 138 -16.44 3.00 -19.92
N ASP A 139 -16.70 4.24 -20.30
CA ASP A 139 -15.84 5.39 -19.95
C ASP A 139 -15.80 5.64 -18.45
N ALA A 140 -16.93 5.53 -17.76
CA ALA A 140 -16.99 5.68 -16.32
C ALA A 140 -16.16 4.58 -15.61
N ILE A 141 -16.32 3.31 -15.99
CA ILE A 141 -15.53 2.20 -15.43
C ILE A 141 -14.04 2.37 -15.72
N ASN A 142 -13.68 2.79 -16.94
CA ASN A 142 -12.29 3.02 -17.33
C ASN A 142 -11.65 4.13 -16.48
N PHE A 143 -12.37 5.22 -16.22
CA PHE A 143 -11.91 6.30 -15.36
C PHE A 143 -11.58 5.79 -13.95
N TYR A 144 -12.53 5.12 -13.27
CA TYR A 144 -12.28 4.59 -11.93
C TYR A 144 -11.18 3.53 -11.92
N THR A 145 -11.10 2.70 -12.95
CA THR A 145 -10.07 1.66 -13.05
C THR A 145 -8.68 2.27 -13.19
N LYS A 146 -8.55 3.32 -14.02
CA LYS A 146 -7.29 4.05 -14.16
C LYS A 146 -6.92 4.74 -12.85
N LEU A 147 -7.84 5.45 -12.21
CA LEU A 147 -7.59 6.12 -10.93
C LEU A 147 -7.14 5.14 -9.85
N ASN A 148 -7.82 3.98 -9.74
CA ASN A 148 -7.41 2.93 -8.81
C ASN A 148 -6.00 2.39 -9.12
N SER A 149 -5.69 2.17 -10.40
CA SER A 149 -4.37 1.69 -10.83
C SER A 149 -3.28 2.70 -10.48
N ASP A 150 -3.49 3.98 -10.79
CA ASP A 150 -2.53 5.05 -10.51
C ASP A 150 -2.26 5.17 -8.99
N LEU A 151 -3.30 5.03 -8.16
CA LEU A 151 -3.17 4.99 -6.69
C LEU A 151 -2.39 3.76 -6.21
N ILE A 152 -2.67 2.57 -6.74
CA ILE A 152 -1.94 1.34 -6.39
C ILE A 152 -0.48 1.43 -6.85
N ASP A 153 -0.20 1.97 -8.04
CA ASP A 153 1.15 2.20 -8.54
C ASP A 153 1.96 3.14 -7.65
N SER A 154 1.30 4.13 -7.03
CA SER A 154 1.97 5.00 -6.07
C SER A 154 2.48 4.24 -4.83
N VAL A 155 1.77 3.20 -4.38
CA VAL A 155 2.25 2.30 -3.30
C VAL A 155 3.48 1.50 -3.74
N ALA A 156 3.49 0.99 -4.99
CA ALA A 156 4.65 0.31 -5.55
C ALA A 156 5.91 1.21 -5.61
N LEU A 157 5.73 2.50 -5.94
CA LEU A 157 6.84 3.46 -5.93
C LEU A 157 7.36 3.74 -4.53
N LEU A 158 6.50 3.77 -3.50
CA LEU A 158 6.95 3.88 -2.11
C LEU A 158 7.79 2.66 -1.70
N ALA A 159 7.40 1.45 -2.15
CA ALA A 159 8.17 0.23 -1.95
C ALA A 159 9.55 0.31 -2.61
N LYS A 160 9.63 0.73 -3.88
CA LYS A 160 10.87 0.89 -4.65
C LYS A 160 11.87 1.83 -3.96
N ASN A 161 11.38 2.87 -3.30
CA ASN A 161 12.21 3.86 -2.62
C ASN A 161 12.60 3.47 -1.18
N SER A 162 12.11 2.35 -0.68
CA SER A 162 12.44 1.84 0.65
C SER A 162 13.88 1.34 0.71
N LYS A 163 14.64 1.80 1.71
CA LYS A 163 16.00 1.28 2.00
C LYS A 163 15.98 0.03 2.89
N ASN A 164 14.84 -0.36 3.41
CA ASN A 164 14.65 -1.59 4.15
C ASN A 164 14.03 -2.63 3.22
N ALA A 165 14.80 -3.65 2.86
CA ALA A 165 14.40 -4.68 1.89
C ALA A 165 13.16 -5.48 2.35
N GLU A 166 13.03 -5.73 3.65
CA GLU A 166 11.91 -6.48 4.20
C GLU A 166 10.59 -5.70 4.08
N ILE A 167 10.59 -4.42 4.47
CA ILE A 167 9.42 -3.53 4.30
C ILE A 167 9.13 -3.30 2.82
N ALA A 168 10.16 -3.18 1.96
CA ALA A 168 9.97 -3.05 0.51
C ALA A 168 9.23 -4.27 -0.06
N ASN A 169 9.64 -5.48 0.31
CA ASN A 169 8.98 -6.72 -0.12
C ASN A 169 7.53 -6.81 0.39
N GLU A 170 7.28 -6.44 1.65
CA GLU A 170 5.92 -6.45 2.19
C GLU A 170 5.00 -5.40 1.53
N LEU A 171 5.53 -4.21 1.20
CA LEU A 171 4.79 -3.21 0.41
C LEU A 171 4.51 -3.69 -1.02
N LEU A 172 5.44 -4.40 -1.65
CA LEU A 172 5.21 -5.04 -2.95
C LEU A 172 4.16 -6.16 -2.87
N ALA A 173 4.20 -6.97 -1.80
CA ALA A 173 3.16 -7.95 -1.53
C ALA A 173 1.79 -7.27 -1.38
N TYR A 174 1.73 -6.18 -0.60
CA TYR A 174 0.52 -5.39 -0.40
C TYR A 174 -0.03 -4.85 -1.73
N THR A 175 0.82 -4.25 -2.55
CA THR A 175 0.47 -3.75 -3.89
C THR A 175 -0.11 -4.85 -4.78
N ASN A 176 0.55 -6.00 -4.85
CA ASN A 176 0.08 -7.14 -5.64
C ASN A 176 -1.28 -7.65 -5.14
N PHE A 177 -1.49 -7.66 -3.82
CA PHE A 177 -2.77 -8.08 -3.25
C PHE A 177 -3.90 -7.09 -3.57
N MET A 178 -3.62 -5.77 -3.52
CA MET A 178 -4.57 -4.72 -3.94
C MET A 178 -4.98 -4.89 -5.41
N TYR A 179 -4.02 -5.19 -6.30
CA TYR A 179 -4.31 -5.47 -7.71
C TYR A 179 -5.14 -6.73 -7.88
N ALA A 180 -4.83 -7.82 -7.19
CA ALA A 180 -5.64 -9.05 -7.26
C ALA A 180 -7.09 -8.78 -6.87
N LYS A 181 -7.33 -8.02 -5.79
CA LYS A 181 -8.68 -7.62 -5.36
C LYS A 181 -9.36 -6.70 -6.38
N ASP A 182 -8.64 -5.78 -7.01
CA ASP A 182 -9.18 -4.92 -8.06
C ASP A 182 -9.68 -5.72 -9.27
N LYS A 183 -8.89 -6.73 -9.70
CA LYS A 183 -9.28 -7.62 -10.81
C LYS A 183 -10.49 -8.48 -10.45
N ALA A 184 -10.62 -8.95 -9.21
CA ALA A 184 -11.82 -9.65 -8.75
C ALA A 184 -13.07 -8.73 -8.79
N GLY A 185 -12.91 -7.43 -8.48
CA GLY A 185 -13.99 -6.45 -8.64
C GLY A 185 -14.42 -6.23 -10.09
N LEU A 186 -13.48 -6.27 -11.04
CA LEU A 186 -13.78 -6.19 -12.48
C LEU A 186 -14.39 -7.50 -13.01
N GLU A 187 -13.89 -8.64 -12.57
CA GLU A 187 -14.48 -9.95 -12.87
C GLU A 187 -15.94 -10.01 -12.46
N ARG A 188 -16.29 -9.50 -11.26
CA ARG A 188 -17.67 -9.41 -10.79
C ARG A 188 -18.57 -8.76 -11.83
N ALA A 189 -18.14 -7.62 -12.41
CA ALA A 189 -18.90 -6.89 -13.39
C ALA A 189 -19.04 -7.68 -14.71
N VAL A 190 -17.95 -8.28 -15.20
CA VAL A 190 -17.93 -9.03 -16.46
C VAL A 190 -18.83 -10.25 -16.39
N LEU A 191 -18.70 -11.08 -15.35
CA LEU A 191 -19.57 -12.26 -15.22
C LEU A 191 -21.02 -11.92 -14.87
N SER A 192 -21.30 -10.76 -14.24
CA SER A 192 -22.69 -10.32 -14.07
C SER A 192 -23.39 -10.11 -15.41
N VAL A 193 -22.68 -9.58 -16.42
CA VAL A 193 -23.21 -9.44 -17.77
C VAL A 193 -23.40 -10.80 -18.44
N ALA A 194 -22.41 -11.70 -18.35
CA ALA A 194 -22.48 -13.02 -18.96
C ALA A 194 -23.63 -13.86 -18.37
N PHE A 195 -23.82 -13.85 -17.06
CA PHE A 195 -24.91 -14.57 -16.39
C PHE A 195 -26.29 -13.96 -16.67
N ALA A 196 -26.41 -12.63 -16.78
CA ALA A 196 -27.65 -11.98 -17.18
C ALA A 196 -28.08 -12.37 -18.61
N ASN A 197 -27.14 -12.57 -19.52
CA ASN A 197 -27.37 -13.03 -20.89
C ASN A 197 -27.36 -14.56 -21.02
N LYS A 198 -27.07 -15.31 -19.94
CA LYS A 198 -26.93 -16.78 -19.93
C LYS A 198 -25.84 -17.31 -20.88
N MET A 199 -24.99 -16.44 -21.41
CA MET A 199 -23.81 -16.71 -22.25
C MET A 199 -22.97 -15.45 -22.35
N PHE A 200 -21.74 -15.54 -22.82
CA PHE A 200 -21.00 -14.31 -23.19
C PHE A 200 -21.61 -13.72 -24.46
N PRO A 201 -21.96 -12.41 -24.47
CA PRO A 201 -22.55 -11.78 -25.64
C PRO A 201 -21.59 -11.68 -26.83
N ASP A 202 -20.29 -11.63 -26.57
CA ASP A 202 -19.23 -11.55 -27.58
C ASP A 202 -17.90 -12.09 -27.09
N SER A 203 -16.94 -12.30 -28.01
CA SER A 203 -15.59 -12.75 -27.71
C SER A 203 -14.77 -11.71 -26.95
N LYS A 204 -15.03 -10.41 -27.10
CA LYS A 204 -14.30 -9.33 -26.40
C LYS A 204 -14.55 -9.42 -24.89
N LEU A 205 -15.80 -9.63 -24.49
CA LEU A 205 -16.13 -9.77 -23.06
C LEU A 205 -15.56 -11.08 -22.48
N PHE A 206 -15.59 -12.17 -23.24
CA PHE A 206 -14.95 -13.44 -22.81
C PHE A 206 -13.43 -13.31 -22.67
N THR A 207 -12.76 -12.71 -23.66
CA THR A 207 -11.31 -12.46 -23.58
C THR A 207 -10.97 -11.61 -22.34
N LYS A 208 -11.75 -10.56 -22.07
CA LYS A 208 -11.59 -9.72 -20.87
C LYS A 208 -11.73 -10.54 -19.58
N PHE A 209 -12.67 -11.48 -19.53
CA PHE A 209 -12.83 -12.37 -18.39
C PHE A 209 -11.60 -13.26 -18.18
N VAL A 210 -11.10 -13.91 -19.23
CA VAL A 210 -9.91 -14.76 -19.19
C VAL A 210 -8.68 -13.96 -18.75
N ASP A 211 -8.50 -12.77 -19.28
CA ASP A 211 -7.41 -11.86 -18.91
C ASP A 211 -7.47 -11.47 -17.42
N LEU A 212 -8.66 -11.19 -16.90
CA LEU A 212 -8.82 -10.86 -15.47
C LEU A 212 -8.47 -12.03 -14.57
N LEU A 213 -8.82 -13.25 -14.93
CA LEU A 213 -8.43 -14.45 -14.18
C LEU A 213 -6.91 -14.67 -14.21
N ALA A 214 -6.30 -14.51 -15.39
CA ALA A 214 -4.85 -14.64 -15.55
C ALA A 214 -4.11 -13.59 -14.72
N GLN A 215 -4.56 -12.33 -14.74
CA GLN A 215 -3.99 -11.26 -13.93
C GLN A 215 -4.15 -11.52 -12.43
N GLN A 216 -5.32 -11.96 -11.96
CA GLN A 216 -5.53 -12.33 -10.56
C GLN A 216 -4.53 -13.40 -10.11
N LYS A 217 -4.37 -14.47 -10.91
CA LYS A 217 -3.41 -15.55 -10.61
C LYS A 217 -1.97 -15.03 -10.55
N ALA A 218 -1.58 -14.16 -11.48
CA ALA A 218 -0.24 -13.56 -11.51
C ALA A 218 0.01 -12.69 -10.28
N PHE A 219 -0.92 -11.82 -9.92
CA PHE A 219 -0.82 -10.95 -8.75
C PHE A 219 -0.81 -11.74 -7.43
N ILE A 220 -1.66 -12.78 -7.29
CA ILE A 220 -1.65 -13.65 -6.11
C ILE A 220 -0.34 -14.43 -6.01
N LYS A 221 0.22 -14.90 -7.14
CA LYS A 221 1.54 -15.54 -7.13
C LYS A 221 2.64 -14.57 -6.68
N SER A 222 2.67 -13.35 -7.21
CA SER A 222 3.63 -12.32 -6.83
C SER A 222 3.48 -11.91 -5.35
N PHE A 223 2.26 -11.76 -4.88
CA PHE A 223 1.93 -11.57 -3.46
C PHE A 223 2.51 -12.72 -2.61
N SER A 224 2.26 -13.97 -3.00
CA SER A 224 2.68 -15.14 -2.22
C SER A 224 4.21 -15.32 -2.18
N LEU A 225 4.95 -14.78 -3.13
CA LEU A 225 6.42 -14.82 -3.16
C LEU A 225 7.06 -13.73 -2.28
N ALA A 226 6.38 -12.62 -2.08
CA ALA A 226 6.90 -11.45 -1.38
C ALA A 226 6.35 -11.29 0.05
N ALA A 227 5.16 -11.84 0.35
CA ALA A 227 4.51 -11.71 1.64
C ALA A 227 5.14 -12.63 2.70
N PRO A 228 5.21 -12.20 3.97
CA PRO A 228 5.64 -13.06 5.07
C PRO A 228 4.66 -14.22 5.30
N GLU A 229 5.18 -15.33 5.86
CA GLU A 229 4.41 -16.56 6.07
C GLU A 229 3.11 -16.33 6.86
N ARG A 230 3.16 -15.52 7.93
CA ARG A 230 1.96 -15.15 8.72
C ARG A 230 0.84 -14.52 7.89
N VAL A 231 1.20 -13.72 6.88
CA VAL A 231 0.24 -13.08 5.97
C VAL A 231 -0.33 -14.10 4.99
N ILE A 232 0.52 -14.98 4.46
CA ILE A 232 0.11 -16.08 3.58
C ILE A 232 -0.87 -17.02 4.30
N ASP A 233 -0.59 -17.37 5.53
CA ASP A 233 -1.46 -18.26 6.32
C ASP A 233 -2.81 -17.59 6.61
N PHE A 234 -2.81 -16.30 6.95
CA PHE A 234 -4.04 -15.54 7.12
C PHE A 234 -4.86 -15.49 5.82
N TYR A 235 -4.21 -15.25 4.66
CA TYR A 235 -4.86 -15.29 3.35
C TYR A 235 -5.45 -16.67 3.05
N LYS A 236 -4.68 -17.74 3.22
CA LYS A 236 -5.17 -19.13 3.00
C LYS A 236 -6.41 -19.42 3.84
N LYS A 237 -6.34 -19.11 5.14
CA LYS A 237 -7.44 -19.36 6.07
C LYS A 237 -8.68 -18.50 5.76
N THR A 238 -8.47 -17.22 5.42
CA THR A 238 -9.57 -16.25 5.30
C THR A 238 -10.22 -16.29 3.92
N VAL A 239 -9.44 -16.45 2.85
CA VAL A 239 -9.93 -16.37 1.47
C VAL A 239 -9.97 -17.75 0.82
N VAL A 240 -8.82 -18.44 0.74
CA VAL A 240 -8.72 -19.68 -0.06
C VAL A 240 -9.64 -20.77 0.45
N SER A 241 -9.69 -21.00 1.76
CA SER A 241 -10.52 -22.06 2.40
C SER A 241 -11.96 -21.60 2.65
N SER A 242 -12.40 -20.47 2.09
CA SER A 242 -13.75 -19.96 2.33
C SER A 242 -14.77 -20.53 1.35
N GLY A 243 -16.00 -20.73 1.82
CA GLY A 243 -17.11 -21.19 0.96
C GLY A 243 -17.41 -20.24 -0.21
N PRO A 244 -17.38 -18.88 -0.03
CA PRO A 244 -17.51 -17.96 -1.16
C PRO A 244 -16.44 -18.14 -2.24
N SER A 245 -15.19 -18.40 -1.88
CA SER A 245 -14.12 -18.62 -2.86
C SER A 245 -14.29 -19.91 -3.64
N GLU A 246 -14.74 -20.97 -3.00
CA GLU A 246 -15.08 -22.25 -3.67
C GLU A 246 -16.24 -22.07 -4.65
N GLN A 247 -17.30 -21.38 -4.25
CA GLN A 247 -18.43 -21.11 -5.14
C GLN A 247 -18.03 -20.23 -6.32
N VAL A 248 -17.21 -19.18 -6.12
CA VAL A 248 -16.67 -18.35 -7.21
C VAL A 248 -15.88 -19.22 -8.19
N LEU A 249 -15.01 -20.12 -7.72
CA LEU A 249 -14.23 -21.01 -8.57
C LEU A 249 -15.13 -21.92 -9.42
N ASN A 250 -16.27 -22.37 -8.89
CA ASN A 250 -17.24 -23.17 -9.66
C ASN A 250 -17.92 -22.33 -10.77
N TYR A 251 -18.26 -21.07 -10.50
CA TYR A 251 -18.79 -20.17 -11.51
C TYR A 251 -17.75 -19.80 -12.59
N GLU A 252 -16.49 -19.57 -12.19
CA GLU A 252 -15.39 -19.35 -13.13
C GLU A 252 -15.19 -20.55 -14.07
N ARG A 253 -15.22 -21.79 -13.52
CA ARG A 253 -15.12 -23.01 -14.32
C ARG A 253 -16.29 -23.16 -15.30
N LEU A 254 -17.52 -22.91 -14.86
CA LEU A 254 -18.69 -22.93 -15.73
C LEU A 254 -18.54 -21.94 -16.88
N ALA A 255 -18.12 -20.70 -16.58
CA ALA A 255 -17.92 -19.65 -17.58
C ALA A 255 -16.81 -19.97 -18.59
N LEU A 256 -15.76 -20.69 -18.16
CA LEU A 256 -14.67 -21.11 -19.05
C LEU A 256 -15.04 -22.30 -19.95
N THR A 257 -15.90 -23.22 -19.50
CA THR A 257 -16.19 -24.46 -20.22
C THR A 257 -17.28 -24.32 -21.30
N SER A 258 -18.19 -23.38 -21.13
CA SER A 258 -19.34 -23.21 -22.04
C SER A 258 -19.67 -21.74 -22.34
N PRO A 259 -18.68 -20.93 -22.77
CA PRO A 259 -18.82 -19.48 -22.81
C PRO A 259 -19.86 -18.98 -23.81
N PHE A 260 -20.03 -19.69 -24.95
CA PHE A 260 -20.90 -19.29 -26.05
C PHE A 260 -22.08 -20.27 -26.30
N THR A 261 -22.29 -21.21 -25.39
CA THR A 261 -23.44 -22.12 -25.48
C THR A 261 -24.67 -21.43 -24.90
N GLU A 262 -25.71 -21.28 -25.69
CA GLU A 262 -26.96 -20.63 -25.29
C GLU A 262 -27.55 -21.30 -24.04
N GLY A 263 -27.87 -20.52 -23.04
CA GLY A 263 -28.45 -21.02 -21.78
C GLY A 263 -27.48 -21.77 -20.86
N ALA A 264 -26.22 -21.99 -21.25
CA ALA A 264 -25.25 -22.72 -20.42
C ALA A 264 -24.87 -21.95 -19.14
N LEU A 265 -24.83 -20.63 -19.20
CA LEU A 265 -24.52 -19.75 -18.04
C LEU A 265 -25.81 -19.36 -17.29
N ASN A 266 -26.69 -20.33 -17.02
CA ASN A 266 -27.95 -20.10 -16.30
C ASN A 266 -27.71 -19.99 -14.77
N VAL A 267 -27.03 -18.91 -14.38
CA VAL A 267 -26.76 -18.52 -13.00
C VAL A 267 -27.53 -17.24 -12.69
N ASP A 268 -28.18 -17.15 -11.51
CA ASP A 268 -28.79 -15.89 -11.08
C ASP A 268 -27.71 -14.80 -10.90
N PRO A 269 -27.75 -13.70 -11.67
CA PRO A 269 -26.76 -12.64 -11.57
C PRO A 269 -26.68 -12.00 -10.19
N ASN A 270 -27.78 -11.98 -9.42
CA ASN A 270 -27.79 -11.46 -8.06
C ASN A 270 -27.08 -12.41 -7.10
N GLN A 271 -27.23 -13.73 -7.30
CA GLN A 271 -26.51 -14.74 -6.52
C GLN A 271 -25.01 -14.65 -6.80
N TRP A 272 -24.61 -14.57 -8.08
CA TRP A 272 -23.21 -14.34 -8.46
C TRP A 272 -22.65 -13.10 -7.78
N PHE A 273 -23.33 -11.95 -7.95
CA PHE A 273 -22.89 -10.67 -7.39
C PHE A 273 -22.69 -10.74 -5.88
N ARG A 274 -23.60 -11.39 -5.16
CA ARG A 274 -23.49 -11.58 -3.70
C ARG A 274 -22.29 -12.42 -3.32
N ILE A 275 -22.08 -13.55 -3.99
CA ILE A 275 -21.02 -14.51 -3.65
C ILE A 275 -19.62 -13.93 -3.93
N ILE A 276 -19.41 -13.34 -5.11
CA ILE A 276 -18.14 -12.70 -5.44
C ILE A 276 -17.87 -11.48 -4.54
N THR A 277 -18.90 -10.75 -4.13
CA THR A 277 -18.76 -9.64 -3.16
C THR A 277 -18.28 -10.16 -1.81
N GLN A 278 -18.81 -11.29 -1.32
CA GLN A 278 -18.32 -11.94 -0.10
C GLN A 278 -16.83 -12.33 -0.21
N LYS A 279 -16.40 -12.89 -1.36
CA LYS A 279 -14.95 -13.17 -1.62
C LYS A 279 -14.13 -11.88 -1.56
N ILE A 280 -14.58 -10.80 -2.21
CA ILE A 280 -13.89 -9.50 -2.22
C ILE A 280 -13.81 -8.90 -0.81
N ASP A 281 -14.86 -9.03 0.00
CA ASP A 281 -14.87 -8.58 1.40
C ASP A 281 -13.88 -9.38 2.26
N LEU A 282 -13.74 -10.69 2.02
CA LEU A 282 -12.70 -11.51 2.64
C LEU A 282 -11.29 -11.07 2.20
N MET A 283 -11.10 -10.75 0.92
CA MET A 283 -9.84 -10.17 0.44
C MET A 283 -9.56 -8.83 1.12
N HIS A 284 -10.56 -7.99 1.31
CA HIS A 284 -10.37 -6.73 2.05
C HIS A 284 -9.95 -6.96 3.52
N LYS A 285 -10.46 -7.99 4.20
CA LYS A 285 -9.99 -8.37 5.54
C LYS A 285 -8.50 -8.72 5.55
N VAL A 286 -8.02 -9.42 4.51
CA VAL A 286 -6.58 -9.71 4.37
C VAL A 286 -5.80 -8.43 4.12
N GLU A 287 -6.29 -7.52 3.29
CA GLU A 287 -5.69 -6.22 3.03
C GLU A 287 -5.52 -5.39 4.32
N LEU A 288 -6.55 -5.35 5.17
CA LEU A 288 -6.49 -4.71 6.49
C LEU A 288 -5.48 -5.41 7.43
N PHE A 289 -5.37 -6.74 7.36
CA PHE A 289 -4.37 -7.48 8.12
C PHE A 289 -2.95 -7.12 7.69
N ILE A 290 -2.68 -7.06 6.37
CA ILE A 290 -1.38 -6.65 5.83
C ILE A 290 -1.04 -5.22 6.28
N ALA A 291 -1.99 -4.29 6.19
CA ALA A 291 -1.81 -2.92 6.63
C ALA A 291 -1.43 -2.81 8.11
N LYS A 292 -2.14 -3.55 8.97
CA LYS A 292 -1.86 -3.60 10.41
C LYS A 292 -0.49 -4.21 10.73
N ASP A 293 -0.13 -5.27 10.02
CA ASP A 293 1.13 -5.97 10.16
C ASP A 293 2.32 -5.07 9.78
N LEU A 294 2.25 -4.39 8.62
CA LEU A 294 3.21 -3.39 8.18
C LEU A 294 3.39 -2.25 9.19
N ILE A 295 2.28 -1.71 9.74
CA ILE A 295 2.33 -0.65 10.75
C ILE A 295 3.00 -1.15 12.04
N GLY A 296 2.73 -2.38 12.45
CA GLY A 296 3.38 -3.01 13.60
C GLY A 296 4.88 -3.09 13.40
N LYS A 297 5.29 -3.65 12.28
CA LYS A 297 6.69 -3.86 11.92
C LYS A 297 7.50 -2.57 11.81
N ILE A 298 6.94 -1.54 11.17
CA ILE A 298 7.67 -0.26 11.04
C ILE A 298 7.85 0.45 12.39
N LYS A 299 6.91 0.27 13.33
CA LYS A 299 7.10 0.77 14.70
C LYS A 299 8.26 0.09 15.41
N GLU A 300 8.44 -1.22 15.22
CA GLU A 300 9.59 -1.97 15.75
C GLU A 300 10.90 -1.44 15.15
N VAL A 301 10.98 -1.33 13.82
CA VAL A 301 12.16 -0.78 13.11
C VAL A 301 12.51 0.62 13.61
N LYS A 302 11.52 1.48 13.82
CA LYS A 302 11.73 2.84 14.36
C LYS A 302 12.22 2.84 15.81
N LEU A 303 11.67 1.96 16.65
CA LEU A 303 12.10 1.80 18.05
C LEU A 303 13.54 1.33 18.13
N GLU A 304 13.94 0.36 17.32
CA GLU A 304 15.31 -0.13 17.24
C GLU A 304 16.28 0.97 16.79
N ALA A 305 15.94 1.70 15.72
CA ALA A 305 16.75 2.82 15.23
C ALA A 305 16.91 3.93 16.29
N LYS A 306 15.84 4.25 17.02
CA LYS A 306 15.85 5.23 18.12
C LYS A 306 16.70 4.75 19.30
N SER A 307 16.56 3.49 19.68
CA SER A 307 17.36 2.87 20.75
C SER A 307 18.85 2.87 20.40
N ARG A 308 19.19 2.50 19.15
CA ARG A 308 20.58 2.54 18.65
C ARG A 308 21.14 3.96 18.70
N PHE A 309 20.40 4.96 18.23
CA PHE A 309 20.83 6.36 18.27
C PHE A 309 21.10 6.83 19.71
N ASN A 310 20.18 6.58 20.64
CA ASN A 310 20.34 6.94 22.03
C ASN A 310 21.52 6.21 22.68
N GLY A 311 21.72 4.92 22.40
CA GLY A 311 22.83 4.13 22.88
C GLY A 311 24.19 4.69 22.44
N VAL A 312 24.32 4.98 21.13
CA VAL A 312 25.55 5.59 20.58
C VAL A 312 25.81 6.95 21.20
N LEU A 313 24.77 7.77 21.40
CA LEU A 313 24.90 9.08 22.05
C LEU A 313 25.44 8.96 23.47
N VAL A 314 24.84 8.08 24.28
CA VAL A 314 25.27 7.87 25.68
C VAL A 314 26.73 7.35 25.75
N VAL A 315 27.06 6.34 24.93
CA VAL A 315 28.42 5.78 24.88
C VAL A 315 29.44 6.83 24.47
N SER A 316 29.11 7.67 23.47
CA SER A 316 29.98 8.76 23.00
C SER A 316 30.24 9.79 24.10
N VAL A 317 29.19 10.22 24.81
CA VAL A 317 29.31 11.18 25.90
C VAL A 317 30.16 10.61 27.06
N VAL A 318 29.90 9.36 27.44
CA VAL A 318 30.66 8.69 28.52
C VAL A 318 32.13 8.53 28.14
N ALA A 319 32.43 8.10 26.90
CA ALA A 319 33.80 7.91 26.44
C ALA A 319 34.57 9.24 26.43
N ILE A 320 33.98 10.32 25.97
CA ILE A 320 34.61 11.66 26.00
C ILE A 320 34.86 12.10 27.45
N ALA A 321 33.86 11.93 28.35
CA ALA A 321 33.98 12.30 29.74
C ALA A 321 35.12 11.52 30.48
N VAL A 322 35.22 10.21 30.25
CA VAL A 322 36.26 9.36 30.83
C VAL A 322 37.67 9.84 30.41
N ILE A 323 37.88 10.13 29.12
CA ILE A 323 39.16 10.60 28.63
C ILE A 323 39.53 11.95 29.24
N LEU A 324 38.56 12.87 29.32
CA LEU A 324 38.79 14.17 29.93
C LEU A 324 39.21 14.03 31.41
N ILE A 325 38.51 13.18 32.18
CA ILE A 325 38.83 12.92 33.60
C ILE A 325 40.23 12.30 33.73
N VAL A 326 40.54 11.28 32.93
CA VAL A 326 41.88 10.63 32.96
C VAL A 326 42.97 11.61 32.55
N SER A 327 42.73 12.44 31.53
CA SER A 327 43.69 13.47 31.10
C SER A 327 43.98 14.51 32.21
N ILE A 328 42.93 15.00 32.87
CA ILE A 328 43.04 15.96 33.97
C ILE A 328 43.75 15.34 35.17
N ALA A 329 43.38 14.10 35.56
CA ALA A 329 44.02 13.38 36.67
C ALA A 329 45.51 13.14 36.41
N SER A 330 45.88 12.72 35.18
CA SER A 330 47.28 12.49 34.79
C SER A 330 48.14 13.76 34.81
N LEU A 331 47.53 14.93 34.59
CA LEU A 331 48.22 16.23 34.70
C LEU A 331 48.40 16.68 36.15
N ARG A 332 47.47 16.34 37.07
CA ARG A 332 47.51 16.72 38.49
C ARG A 332 48.51 15.89 39.30
N VAL A 333 48.55 14.57 39.12
CA VAL A 333 49.45 13.64 39.89
C VAL A 333 50.94 13.95 39.75
N ARG A 334 51.36 14.81 38.84
CA ARG A 334 52.74 15.21 38.61
C ARG A 334 52.98 16.73 38.72
N GLY A 335 52.03 17.45 39.31
CA GLY A 335 52.23 18.86 39.74
C GLY A 335 52.74 19.02 41.16
N GLU A 336 52.76 17.90 41.91
CA GLU A 336 53.46 17.72 43.17
C GLU A 336 54.81 17.08 42.89
#